data_c06d023adabea2cfac4b34686d8b9119
#
_entry.id   c06d023adabea2cfac4b34686d8b9119
#
_cell.length_a   1.000
_cell.length_b   1.000
_cell.length_c   1.000
_cell.angle_alpha   90.00
_cell.angle_beta   90.00
_cell.angle_gamma   90.00
#
_symmetry.space_group_name_H-M   'P 1'
#
loop_
_entity.id
_entity.type
_entity.pdbx_description
1 polymer ?
#
loop_
_entity_poly.entity_id
_entity_poly.type
_entity_poly.pdbx_seq_one_letter_code
_entity_poly.pdbx_strand_id
1 'polypeptide(L)'
;MIGMRGWSFSIGRFLGVDIRIHTFFILLLVLAVSYGSAFGSTGGRGFALWLLLLLAIIVREVARAVAAVWYGLELRSILILPTGGLFTYATPEATERAIAPGMQKRMAIVGPIANFVFGLLLAAMILAVAPKINLLERPWIVPNHLLRASVWMSLLLGAVNLLPASPLDGGRVFRGEFAKARGAIKGSRAAAGLGQAIAIGLIAAGLLIPNMWLVMLGAFVMIGAHLEDQGLLLQTDADAVKMRDVMLTEFSMLSASDTLEDALQRSVHTLQDVFPVV
;
A
#
# COMPACT_ATOMS: atom_id res chain seq x y z
N MET A 1 -1.45 -10.02 7.14
CA MET A 1 -2.56 -9.25 6.52
C MET A 1 -3.83 -9.11 7.38
N ILE A 2 -4.00 -9.87 8.44
CA ILE A 2 -5.21 -9.83 9.29
C ILE A 2 -5.33 -8.50 10.07
N GLY A 3 -4.22 -7.88 10.48
CA GLY A 3 -4.24 -6.64 11.26
C GLY A 3 -4.70 -5.36 10.52
N MET A 4 -4.49 -5.25 9.20
CA MET A 4 -4.89 -4.04 8.45
C MET A 4 -6.40 -3.95 8.15
N ARG A 5 -7.13 -5.06 8.18
CA ARG A 5 -8.59 -5.05 8.00
C ARG A 5 -9.35 -4.40 9.15
N GLY A 6 -8.83 -4.48 10.37
CA GLY A 6 -9.43 -3.87 11.56
C GLY A 6 -9.46 -2.33 11.54
N TRP A 7 -8.60 -1.69 10.74
CA TRP A 7 -8.45 -0.24 10.64
C TRP A 7 -8.93 0.31 9.29
N SER A 8 -9.92 -0.33 8.67
CA SER A 8 -10.46 0.07 7.36
C SER A 8 -11.97 -0.02 7.31
N PHE A 9 -12.59 0.93 6.64
CA PHE A 9 -14.03 1.01 6.41
C PHE A 9 -14.35 0.62 4.97
N SER A 10 -15.33 -0.27 4.76
CA SER A 10 -15.87 -0.55 3.43
C SER A 10 -16.79 0.59 3.01
N ILE A 11 -16.55 1.15 1.81
CA ILE A 11 -17.43 2.16 1.21
C ILE A 11 -18.56 1.46 0.43
N GLY A 12 -18.27 0.25 -0.05
CA GLY A 12 -19.20 -0.54 -0.86
C GLY A 12 -18.49 -1.46 -1.85
N ARG A 13 -19.29 -2.18 -2.60
CA ARG A 13 -18.81 -3.10 -3.65
C ARG A 13 -19.14 -2.52 -5.02
N PHE A 14 -18.11 -2.36 -5.86
CA PHE A 14 -18.25 -1.84 -7.22
C PHE A 14 -17.71 -2.87 -8.22
N LEU A 15 -18.52 -3.28 -9.18
CA LEU A 15 -18.18 -4.34 -10.16
C LEU A 15 -17.61 -5.62 -9.52
N GLY A 16 -18.16 -6.02 -8.36
CA GLY A 16 -17.67 -7.19 -7.64
C GLY A 16 -16.46 -6.97 -6.73
N VAL A 17 -15.82 -5.80 -6.79
CA VAL A 17 -14.63 -5.44 -5.99
C VAL A 17 -15.05 -4.64 -4.76
N ASP A 18 -14.63 -5.06 -3.56
CA ASP A 18 -14.87 -4.35 -2.30
C ASP A 18 -13.89 -3.18 -2.16
N ILE A 19 -14.41 -1.94 -2.12
CA ILE A 19 -13.60 -0.73 -1.96
C ILE A 19 -13.59 -0.32 -0.49
N ARG A 20 -12.39 -0.18 0.06
CA ARG A 20 -12.17 0.14 1.47
C ARG A 20 -11.26 1.34 1.61
N ILE A 21 -11.53 2.18 2.62
CA ILE A 21 -10.64 3.30 3.00
C ILE A 21 -9.98 2.98 4.34
N HIS A 22 -8.67 3.19 4.41
CA HIS A 22 -7.93 3.04 5.65
C HIS A 22 -8.10 4.26 6.56
N THR A 23 -8.12 4.06 7.88
CA THR A 23 -8.26 5.11 8.90
C THR A 23 -7.23 6.24 8.74
N PHE A 24 -6.02 5.95 8.27
CA PHE A 24 -5.00 6.98 7.97
C PHE A 24 -5.46 8.01 6.94
N PHE A 25 -6.33 7.62 6.02
CA PHE A 25 -6.88 8.55 5.05
C PHE A 25 -7.87 9.54 5.69
N ILE A 26 -8.59 9.09 6.73
CA ILE A 26 -9.47 9.95 7.53
C ILE A 26 -8.62 10.88 8.41
N LEU A 27 -7.54 10.38 9.01
CA LEU A 27 -6.60 11.23 9.76
C LEU A 27 -6.03 12.34 8.88
N LEU A 28 -5.68 12.01 7.64
CA LEU A 28 -5.21 13.00 6.66
C LEU A 28 -6.25 14.07 6.34
N LEU A 29 -7.56 13.74 6.40
CA LEU A 29 -8.64 14.73 6.28
C LEU A 29 -8.56 15.77 7.41
N VAL A 30 -8.42 15.31 8.65
CA VAL A 30 -8.31 16.22 9.82
C VAL A 30 -7.10 17.14 9.65
N LEU A 31 -5.95 16.59 9.25
CA LEU A 31 -4.74 17.37 8.99
C LEU A 31 -4.92 18.38 7.85
N ALA A 32 -5.60 18.00 6.75
CA ALA A 32 -5.84 18.90 5.63
C ALA A 32 -6.77 20.06 5.99
N VAL A 33 -7.82 19.81 6.79
CA VAL A 33 -8.72 20.84 7.29
C VAL A 33 -7.99 21.81 8.24
N SER A 34 -7.16 21.27 9.14
CA SER A 34 -6.34 22.07 10.06
C SER A 34 -5.31 22.91 9.29
N TYR A 35 -4.66 22.34 8.27
CA TYR A 35 -3.73 23.03 7.38
C TYR A 35 -4.41 24.19 6.66
N GLY A 36 -5.62 23.97 6.11
CA GLY A 36 -6.40 25.04 5.47
C GLY A 36 -6.63 26.22 6.42
N SER A 37 -6.98 25.96 7.66
CA SER A 37 -7.20 26.98 8.68
C SER A 37 -5.91 27.72 9.07
N ALA A 38 -4.79 27.00 9.20
CA ALA A 38 -3.48 27.57 9.57
C ALA A 38 -2.92 28.51 8.49
N PHE A 39 -3.28 28.32 7.23
CA PHE A 39 -2.86 29.19 6.09
C PHE A 39 -3.85 30.34 5.80
N GLY A 40 -4.63 30.77 6.79
CA GLY A 40 -5.59 31.87 6.63
C GLY A 40 -6.72 31.58 5.66
N SER A 41 -6.98 30.31 5.41
CA SER A 41 -8.05 29.80 4.56
C SER A 41 -9.17 29.19 5.39
N THR A 42 -10.26 28.81 4.76
CA THR A 42 -11.35 28.10 5.44
C THR A 42 -11.04 26.61 5.54
N GLY A 43 -11.55 25.93 6.57
CA GLY A 43 -11.48 24.46 6.67
C GLY A 43 -12.08 23.77 5.44
N GLY A 44 -13.10 24.39 4.79
CA GLY A 44 -13.67 23.89 3.54
C GLY A 44 -12.66 23.82 2.37
N ARG A 45 -11.69 24.73 2.30
CA ARG A 45 -10.62 24.65 1.29
C ARG A 45 -9.59 23.57 1.61
N GLY A 46 -9.31 23.33 2.90
CA GLY A 46 -8.52 22.17 3.33
C GLY A 46 -9.21 20.85 2.98
N PHE A 47 -10.52 20.78 3.18
CA PHE A 47 -11.33 19.65 2.73
C PHE A 47 -11.26 19.48 1.20
N ALA A 48 -11.32 20.57 0.43
CA ALA A 48 -11.17 20.50 -1.02
C ALA A 48 -9.79 19.97 -1.46
N LEU A 49 -8.71 20.34 -0.79
CA LEU A 49 -7.38 19.75 -1.04
C LEU A 49 -7.37 18.23 -0.79
N TRP A 50 -8.01 17.79 0.26
CA TRP A 50 -8.15 16.35 0.56
C TRP A 50 -8.95 15.64 -0.54
N LEU A 51 -10.04 16.24 -1.05
CA LEU A 51 -10.79 15.70 -2.17
C LEU A 51 -9.95 15.63 -3.46
N LEU A 52 -9.10 16.63 -3.72
CA LEU A 52 -8.19 16.61 -4.87
C LEU A 52 -7.16 15.46 -4.75
N LEU A 53 -6.64 15.21 -3.55
CA LEU A 53 -5.78 14.06 -3.31
C LEU A 53 -6.53 12.75 -3.51
N LEU A 54 -7.75 12.63 -2.99
CA LEU A 54 -8.61 11.47 -3.18
C LEU A 54 -8.85 11.23 -4.68
N LEU A 55 -9.15 12.27 -5.44
CA LEU A 55 -9.33 12.19 -6.88
C LEU A 55 -8.07 11.67 -7.59
N ALA A 56 -6.90 12.22 -7.26
CA ALA A 56 -5.63 11.77 -7.83
C ALA A 56 -5.35 10.28 -7.53
N ILE A 57 -5.69 9.83 -6.31
CA ILE A 57 -5.58 8.41 -5.91
C ILE A 57 -6.61 7.57 -6.67
N ILE A 58 -7.86 8.01 -6.81
CA ILE A 58 -8.89 7.27 -7.54
C ILE A 58 -8.46 7.08 -9.01
N VAL A 59 -8.00 8.13 -9.68
CA VAL A 59 -7.50 8.03 -11.07
C VAL A 59 -6.41 6.96 -11.18
N ARG A 60 -5.45 6.99 -10.26
CA ARG A 60 -4.37 6.01 -10.20
C ARG A 60 -4.88 4.58 -9.99
N GLU A 61 -5.77 4.38 -9.01
CA GLU A 61 -6.24 3.03 -8.67
C GLU A 61 -7.21 2.48 -9.73
N VAL A 62 -8.01 3.33 -10.36
CA VAL A 62 -8.84 2.93 -11.51
C VAL A 62 -7.95 2.46 -12.67
N ALA A 63 -6.91 3.21 -13.02
CA ALA A 63 -5.97 2.79 -14.06
C ALA A 63 -5.30 1.45 -13.73
N ARG A 64 -4.88 1.25 -12.47
CA ARG A 64 -4.31 -0.02 -12.01
C ARG A 64 -5.32 -1.16 -12.00
N ALA A 65 -6.57 -0.90 -11.62
CA ALA A 65 -7.64 -1.89 -11.66
C ALA A 65 -7.95 -2.32 -13.10
N VAL A 66 -8.03 -1.38 -14.04
CA VAL A 66 -8.19 -1.67 -15.47
C VAL A 66 -7.01 -2.51 -15.98
N ALA A 67 -5.78 -2.15 -15.64
CA ALA A 67 -4.60 -2.93 -16.01
C ALA A 67 -4.63 -4.34 -15.38
N ALA A 68 -5.06 -4.49 -14.12
CA ALA A 68 -5.19 -5.80 -13.49
C ALA A 68 -6.18 -6.70 -14.24
N VAL A 69 -7.35 -6.18 -14.60
CA VAL A 69 -8.34 -6.89 -15.40
C VAL A 69 -7.78 -7.25 -16.79
N TRP A 70 -7.08 -6.31 -17.44
CA TRP A 70 -6.42 -6.56 -18.72
C TRP A 70 -5.39 -7.71 -18.67
N TYR A 71 -4.67 -7.81 -17.55
CA TYR A 71 -3.72 -8.91 -17.32
C TYR A 71 -4.38 -10.19 -16.78
N GLY A 72 -5.70 -10.23 -16.68
CA GLY A 72 -6.47 -11.37 -16.17
C GLY A 72 -6.22 -11.63 -14.68
N LEU A 73 -6.00 -10.56 -13.90
CA LEU A 73 -5.88 -10.63 -12.45
C LEU A 73 -7.25 -10.30 -11.84
N GLU A 74 -7.90 -11.28 -11.25
CA GLU A 74 -9.19 -11.08 -10.59
C GLU A 74 -9.02 -10.36 -9.26
N LEU A 75 -9.66 -9.19 -9.13
CA LEU A 75 -9.62 -8.36 -7.94
C LEU A 75 -10.73 -8.73 -6.97
N ARG A 76 -10.39 -8.88 -5.69
CA ARG A 76 -11.34 -9.07 -4.58
C ARG A 76 -11.63 -7.78 -3.85
N SER A 77 -10.59 -7.02 -3.51
CA SER A 77 -10.75 -5.73 -2.81
C SER A 77 -9.60 -4.77 -3.10
N ILE A 78 -9.91 -3.47 -2.97
CA ILE A 78 -8.96 -2.37 -3.05
C ILE A 78 -9.03 -1.60 -1.73
N LEU A 79 -7.91 -1.52 -1.01
CA LEU A 79 -7.77 -0.71 0.19
C LEU A 79 -7.06 0.60 -0.16
N ILE A 80 -7.77 1.73 -0.05
CA ILE A 80 -7.25 3.06 -0.35
C ILE A 80 -6.44 3.58 0.84
N LEU A 81 -5.19 3.97 0.57
CA LEU A 81 -4.21 4.57 1.46
C LEU A 81 -3.83 5.97 0.96
N PRO A 82 -3.23 6.84 1.78
CA PRO A 82 -2.84 8.21 1.37
C PRO A 82 -1.89 8.28 0.16
N THR A 83 -1.10 7.26 -0.09
CA THR A 83 -0.15 7.20 -1.21
C THR A 83 -0.62 6.33 -2.36
N GLY A 84 -1.74 5.61 -2.19
CA GLY A 84 -2.30 4.72 -3.20
C GLY A 84 -3.08 3.55 -2.62
N GLY A 85 -3.37 2.53 -3.44
CA GLY A 85 -4.17 1.39 -3.08
C GLY A 85 -3.39 0.08 -2.94
N LEU A 86 -3.82 -0.75 -2.00
CA LEU A 86 -3.40 -2.14 -1.90
C LEU A 86 -4.49 -3.04 -2.50
N PHE A 87 -4.10 -3.86 -3.46
CA PHE A 87 -4.98 -4.82 -4.12
C PHE A 87 -4.93 -6.18 -3.43
N THR A 88 -6.09 -6.77 -3.23
CA THR A 88 -6.25 -8.17 -2.83
C THR A 88 -6.90 -8.89 -4.00
N TYR A 89 -6.34 -10.03 -4.37
CA TYR A 89 -6.82 -10.83 -5.51
C TYR A 89 -7.82 -11.88 -5.03
N ALA A 90 -8.69 -12.31 -5.94
CA ALA A 90 -9.80 -13.22 -5.62
C ALA A 90 -9.33 -14.67 -5.47
N THR A 91 -8.33 -15.09 -6.29
CA THR A 91 -7.84 -16.47 -6.33
C THR A 91 -6.36 -16.57 -5.94
N PRO A 92 -5.91 -17.73 -5.44
CA PRO A 92 -4.48 -17.97 -5.17
C PRO A 92 -3.62 -17.80 -6.43
N GLU A 93 -4.09 -18.29 -7.58
CA GLU A 93 -3.39 -18.22 -8.86
C GLU A 93 -3.22 -16.77 -9.33
N ALA A 94 -4.26 -15.92 -9.17
CA ALA A 94 -4.16 -14.50 -9.46
C ALA A 94 -3.16 -13.81 -8.53
N THR A 95 -3.09 -14.24 -7.25
CA THR A 95 -2.12 -13.73 -6.28
C THR A 95 -0.69 -14.10 -6.69
N GLU A 96 -0.42 -15.36 -7.02
CA GLU A 96 0.91 -15.83 -7.47
C GLU A 96 1.36 -15.10 -8.75
N ARG A 97 0.46 -14.94 -9.72
CA ARG A 97 0.75 -14.19 -10.95
C ARG A 97 1.05 -12.72 -10.66
N ALA A 98 0.31 -12.11 -9.74
CA ALA A 98 0.49 -10.71 -9.38
C ALA A 98 1.81 -10.44 -8.65
N ILE A 99 2.33 -11.39 -7.86
CA ILE A 99 3.63 -11.25 -7.17
C ILE A 99 4.82 -11.58 -8.06
N ALA A 100 4.61 -12.16 -9.26
CA ALA A 100 5.69 -12.41 -10.20
C ALA A 100 6.43 -11.09 -10.55
N PRO A 101 7.77 -11.06 -10.54
CA PRO A 101 8.54 -9.80 -10.66
C PRO A 101 8.20 -8.97 -11.90
N GLY A 102 7.95 -9.61 -13.04
CA GLY A 102 7.54 -8.93 -14.27
C GLY A 102 6.17 -8.28 -14.17
N MET A 103 5.20 -8.94 -13.53
CA MET A 103 3.85 -8.42 -13.31
C MET A 103 3.85 -7.29 -12.28
N GLN A 104 4.58 -7.45 -11.17
CA GLN A 104 4.74 -6.38 -10.17
C GLN A 104 5.27 -5.10 -10.80
N LYS A 105 6.31 -5.20 -11.66
CA LYS A 105 6.89 -4.04 -12.36
C LYS A 105 5.85 -3.35 -13.27
N ARG A 106 5.11 -4.12 -14.06
CA ARG A 106 4.06 -3.57 -14.94
C ARG A 106 2.97 -2.86 -14.15
N MET A 107 2.46 -3.50 -13.11
CA MET A 107 1.42 -2.95 -12.24
C MET A 107 1.89 -1.71 -11.46
N ALA A 108 3.16 -1.67 -11.05
CA ALA A 108 3.73 -0.56 -10.30
C ALA A 108 3.88 0.72 -11.15
N ILE A 109 4.16 0.58 -12.45
CA ILE A 109 4.37 1.74 -13.34
C ILE A 109 3.05 2.36 -13.78
N VAL A 110 1.97 1.60 -13.89
CA VAL A 110 0.67 2.06 -14.38
C VAL A 110 0.13 3.24 -13.55
N GLY A 111 0.21 3.14 -12.23
CA GLY A 111 -0.31 4.18 -11.33
C GLY A 111 0.35 5.55 -11.52
N PRO A 112 1.68 5.65 -11.40
CA PRO A 112 2.41 6.89 -11.66
C PRO A 112 2.17 7.47 -13.04
N ILE A 113 2.18 6.64 -14.10
CA ILE A 113 1.89 7.10 -15.47
C ILE A 113 0.48 7.70 -15.55
N ALA A 114 -0.53 7.05 -14.98
CA ALA A 114 -1.89 7.57 -14.97
C ALA A 114 -1.97 8.95 -14.30
N ASN A 115 -1.27 9.15 -13.19
CA ASN A 115 -1.22 10.44 -12.52
C ASN A 115 -0.49 11.52 -13.33
N PHE A 116 0.60 11.19 -14.02
CA PHE A 116 1.26 12.16 -14.92
C PHE A 116 0.35 12.53 -16.08
N VAL A 117 -0.26 11.56 -16.75
CA VAL A 117 -1.19 11.81 -17.85
C VAL A 117 -2.35 12.67 -17.37
N PHE A 118 -2.98 12.32 -16.26
CA PHE A 118 -4.09 13.08 -15.71
C PHE A 118 -3.68 14.50 -15.31
N GLY A 119 -2.54 14.67 -14.64
CA GLY A 119 -2.02 15.99 -14.25
C GLY A 119 -1.72 16.88 -15.45
N LEU A 120 -1.12 16.33 -16.51
CA LEU A 120 -0.84 17.05 -17.75
C LEU A 120 -2.12 17.42 -18.51
N LEU A 121 -3.10 16.52 -18.58
CA LEU A 121 -4.41 16.83 -19.19
C LEU A 121 -5.14 17.93 -18.42
N LEU A 122 -5.13 17.89 -17.08
CA LEU A 122 -5.67 18.96 -16.24
C LEU A 122 -4.95 20.29 -16.50
N ALA A 123 -3.61 20.28 -16.60
CA ALA A 123 -2.84 21.48 -16.89
C ALA A 123 -3.23 22.08 -18.25
N ALA A 124 -3.30 21.25 -19.28
CA ALA A 124 -3.71 21.66 -20.62
C ALA A 124 -5.13 22.25 -20.63
N MET A 125 -6.08 21.59 -19.95
CA MET A 125 -7.45 22.06 -19.84
C MET A 125 -7.55 23.40 -19.09
N ILE A 126 -6.84 23.56 -17.97
CA ILE A 126 -6.84 24.80 -17.19
C ILE A 126 -6.25 25.96 -18.01
N LEU A 127 -5.14 25.74 -18.72
CA LEU A 127 -4.52 26.75 -19.55
C LEU A 127 -5.38 27.14 -20.75
N ALA A 128 -6.17 26.21 -21.30
CA ALA A 128 -7.12 26.52 -22.39
C ALA A 128 -8.29 27.38 -21.91
N VAL A 129 -8.82 27.12 -20.71
CA VAL A 129 -10.01 27.82 -20.16
C VAL A 129 -9.62 29.08 -19.38
N ALA A 130 -8.50 29.07 -18.70
CA ALA A 130 -8.03 30.13 -17.82
C ALA A 130 -6.52 30.42 -18.03
N PRO A 131 -6.12 30.97 -19.18
CA PRO A 131 -4.71 31.15 -19.58
C PRO A 131 -3.93 32.10 -18.68
N LYS A 132 -4.61 32.89 -17.85
CA LYS A 132 -3.98 33.80 -16.87
C LYS A 132 -3.47 33.09 -15.60
N ILE A 133 -3.82 31.82 -15.40
CA ILE A 133 -3.38 31.08 -14.22
C ILE A 133 -1.93 30.66 -14.40
N ASN A 134 -1.05 31.13 -13.51
CA ASN A 134 0.33 30.69 -13.46
C ASN A 134 0.43 29.36 -12.70
N LEU A 135 0.54 28.25 -13.44
CA LEU A 135 0.67 26.91 -12.86
C LEU A 135 2.05 26.67 -12.20
N LEU A 136 3.08 27.44 -12.57
CA LEU A 136 4.45 27.26 -12.05
C LEU A 136 4.73 28.09 -10.80
N GLU A 137 3.83 29.01 -10.44
CA GLU A 137 3.98 29.85 -9.25
C GLU A 137 3.98 29.02 -7.95
N ARG A 138 4.94 29.29 -7.07
CA ARG A 138 5.00 28.64 -5.75
C ARG A 138 4.19 29.41 -4.71
N PRO A 139 3.70 28.74 -3.68
CA PRO A 139 3.70 27.29 -3.41
C PRO A 139 2.67 26.57 -4.32
N TRP A 140 3.03 25.35 -4.77
CA TRP A 140 2.25 24.62 -5.77
C TRP A 140 0.93 24.06 -5.22
N ILE A 141 0.95 23.56 -3.97
CA ILE A 141 -0.22 22.95 -3.31
C ILE A 141 -0.62 23.83 -2.14
N VAL A 142 -1.62 24.66 -2.35
CA VAL A 142 -2.18 25.55 -1.31
C VAL A 142 -3.70 25.61 -1.40
N PRO A 143 -4.39 25.81 -0.27
CA PRO A 143 -5.84 25.89 -0.26
C PRO A 143 -6.40 27.04 -1.09
N ASN A 144 -5.64 28.12 -1.28
CA ASN A 144 -6.09 29.33 -1.97
C ASN A 144 -6.13 29.18 -3.49
N HIS A 145 -5.41 28.20 -4.06
CA HIS A 145 -5.30 27.99 -5.53
C HIS A 145 -5.58 26.54 -5.91
N LEU A 146 -6.85 26.12 -5.79
CA LEU A 146 -7.26 24.72 -5.97
C LEU A 146 -6.99 24.18 -7.38
N LEU A 147 -7.14 25.01 -8.43
CA LEU A 147 -6.84 24.59 -9.82
C LEU A 147 -5.36 24.25 -9.98
N ARG A 148 -4.46 25.11 -9.47
CA ARG A 148 -3.03 24.81 -9.46
C ARG A 148 -2.72 23.58 -8.61
N ALA A 149 -3.33 23.49 -7.43
CA ALA A 149 -3.16 22.35 -6.51
C ALA A 149 -3.60 21.04 -7.14
N SER A 150 -4.66 20.99 -7.96
CA SER A 150 -5.13 19.76 -8.62
C SER A 150 -4.10 19.18 -9.59
N VAL A 151 -3.46 20.03 -10.39
CA VAL A 151 -2.39 19.64 -11.30
C VAL A 151 -1.20 19.07 -10.53
N TRP A 152 -0.68 19.88 -9.59
CA TRP A 152 0.53 19.49 -8.84
C TRP A 152 0.31 18.33 -7.90
N MET A 153 -0.90 18.18 -7.34
CA MET A 153 -1.24 17.02 -6.53
C MET A 153 -1.08 15.71 -7.31
N SER A 154 -1.57 15.67 -8.56
CA SER A 154 -1.45 14.50 -9.43
C SER A 154 0.00 14.26 -9.86
N LEU A 155 0.70 15.31 -10.33
CA LEU A 155 2.09 15.17 -10.77
C LEU A 155 3.02 14.74 -9.63
N LEU A 156 2.90 15.37 -8.46
CA LEU A 156 3.73 15.05 -7.29
C LEU A 156 3.40 13.68 -6.72
N LEU A 157 2.12 13.26 -6.71
CA LEU A 157 1.75 11.92 -6.29
C LEU A 157 2.37 10.86 -7.23
N GLY A 158 2.35 11.11 -8.55
CA GLY A 158 3.05 10.27 -9.51
C GLY A 158 4.55 10.20 -9.27
N ALA A 159 5.20 11.35 -9.06
CA ALA A 159 6.65 11.43 -8.81
C ALA A 159 7.05 10.75 -7.50
N VAL A 160 6.33 11.00 -6.41
CA VAL A 160 6.57 10.36 -5.11
C VAL A 160 6.46 8.83 -5.22
N ASN A 161 5.45 8.33 -5.94
CA ASN A 161 5.28 6.89 -6.10
C ASN A 161 6.37 6.22 -6.97
N LEU A 162 7.16 6.98 -7.72
CA LEU A 162 8.34 6.46 -8.43
C LEU A 162 9.60 6.39 -7.56
N LEU A 163 9.60 6.95 -6.35
CA LEU A 163 10.75 6.82 -5.45
C LEU A 163 11.04 5.34 -5.16
N PRO A 164 12.31 4.92 -5.21
CA PRO A 164 12.69 3.53 -5.00
C PRO A 164 12.67 3.15 -3.51
N ALA A 165 11.53 3.32 -2.87
CA ALA A 165 11.34 3.12 -1.44
C ALA A 165 9.97 2.44 -1.17
N SER A 166 9.96 1.39 -0.35
CA SER A 166 8.71 0.81 0.13
C SER A 166 8.00 1.78 1.10
N PRO A 167 6.69 1.87 1.08
CA PRO A 167 5.68 1.05 0.38
C PRO A 167 5.27 1.58 -1.00
N LEU A 168 6.04 2.50 -1.60
CA LEU A 168 5.76 3.16 -2.86
C LEU A 168 5.93 2.20 -4.06
N ASP A 169 5.37 2.54 -5.21
CA ASP A 169 5.42 1.68 -6.40
C ASP A 169 6.85 1.50 -6.93
N GLY A 170 7.66 2.56 -6.89
CA GLY A 170 9.08 2.49 -7.23
C GLY A 170 9.84 1.47 -6.39
N GLY A 171 9.54 1.36 -5.10
CA GLY A 171 10.12 0.33 -4.23
C GLY A 171 9.85 -1.09 -4.72
N ARG A 172 8.65 -1.37 -5.24
CA ARG A 172 8.30 -2.67 -5.83
C ARG A 172 9.11 -2.98 -7.07
N VAL A 173 9.34 -1.98 -7.93
CA VAL A 173 10.16 -2.12 -9.14
C VAL A 173 11.61 -2.44 -8.76
N PHE A 174 12.19 -1.65 -7.86
CA PHE A 174 13.57 -1.82 -7.43
C PHE A 174 13.80 -3.13 -6.68
N ARG A 175 12.86 -3.55 -5.83
CA ARG A 175 12.92 -4.86 -5.18
C ARG A 175 13.00 -5.99 -6.20
N GLY A 176 12.20 -5.95 -7.26
CA GLY A 176 12.23 -6.92 -8.33
C GLY A 176 13.58 -6.97 -9.05
N GLU A 177 14.18 -5.83 -9.35
CA GLU A 177 15.50 -5.77 -10.00
C GLU A 177 16.63 -6.22 -9.06
N PHE A 178 16.61 -5.82 -7.79
CA PHE A 178 17.60 -6.31 -6.82
C PHE A 178 17.46 -7.80 -6.54
N ALA A 179 16.24 -8.35 -6.53
CA ALA A 179 16.00 -9.77 -6.35
C ALA A 179 16.59 -10.59 -7.52
N LYS A 180 16.49 -10.09 -8.76
CA LYS A 180 17.13 -10.71 -9.92
C LYS A 180 18.67 -10.71 -9.80
N ALA A 181 19.25 -9.60 -9.32
CA ALA A 181 20.69 -9.43 -9.27
C ALA A 181 21.35 -10.15 -8.08
N ARG A 182 20.68 -10.25 -6.93
CA ARG A 182 21.26 -10.69 -5.65
C ARG A 182 20.54 -11.87 -4.99
N GLY A 183 19.48 -12.39 -5.62
CA GLY A 183 18.56 -13.37 -5.05
C GLY A 183 17.46 -12.70 -4.20
N ALA A 184 16.36 -13.40 -3.98
CA ALA A 184 15.13 -12.84 -3.42
C ALA A 184 15.36 -12.17 -2.05
N ILE A 185 15.97 -12.85 -1.09
CA ILE A 185 16.16 -12.37 0.29
C ILE A 185 17.15 -11.18 0.34
N LYS A 186 18.35 -11.34 -0.25
CA LYS A 186 19.37 -10.28 -0.26
C LYS A 186 18.91 -9.05 -1.06
N GLY A 187 18.19 -9.28 -2.15
CA GLY A 187 17.63 -8.21 -2.98
C GLY A 187 16.55 -7.42 -2.26
N SER A 188 15.63 -8.09 -1.58
CA SER A 188 14.58 -7.43 -0.79
C SER A 188 15.15 -6.64 0.38
N ARG A 189 16.16 -7.19 1.09
CA ARG A 189 16.86 -6.46 2.16
C ARG A 189 17.60 -5.22 1.65
N ALA A 190 18.24 -5.31 0.47
CA ALA A 190 18.86 -4.15 -0.17
C ALA A 190 17.83 -3.07 -0.56
N ALA A 191 16.66 -3.47 -1.06
CA ALA A 191 15.58 -2.55 -1.37
C ALA A 191 15.01 -1.87 -0.12
N ALA A 192 14.83 -2.60 0.99
CA ALA A 192 14.40 -2.04 2.26
C ALA A 192 15.43 -1.03 2.81
N GLY A 193 16.73 -1.36 2.77
CA GLY A 193 17.80 -0.45 3.18
C GLY A 193 17.86 0.84 2.34
N LEU A 194 17.65 0.74 1.02
CA LEU A 194 17.53 1.92 0.16
C LEU A 194 16.31 2.76 0.54
N GLY A 195 15.17 2.13 0.84
CA GLY A 195 13.96 2.81 1.31
C GLY A 195 14.21 3.57 2.61
N GLN A 196 14.91 2.97 3.57
CA GLN A 196 15.29 3.62 4.83
C GLN A 196 16.23 4.82 4.60
N ALA A 197 17.23 4.68 3.73
CA ALA A 197 18.13 5.80 3.39
C ALA A 197 17.38 6.97 2.75
N ILE A 198 16.45 6.70 1.83
CA ILE A 198 15.57 7.72 1.21
C ILE A 198 14.68 8.38 2.27
N ALA A 199 14.11 7.59 3.20
CA ALA A 199 13.29 8.10 4.28
C ALA A 199 14.06 9.08 5.19
N ILE A 200 15.30 8.73 5.57
CA ILE A 200 16.19 9.60 6.36
C ILE A 200 16.47 10.89 5.58
N GLY A 201 16.79 10.78 4.28
CA GLY A 201 17.03 11.94 3.41
C GLY A 201 15.82 12.87 3.32
N LEU A 202 14.61 12.34 3.19
CA LEU A 202 13.37 13.11 3.17
C LEU A 202 13.09 13.81 4.50
N ILE A 203 13.30 13.12 5.63
CA ILE A 203 13.14 13.71 6.97
C ILE A 203 14.16 14.84 7.16
N ALA A 204 15.43 14.59 6.86
CA ALA A 204 16.48 15.59 6.98
C ALA A 204 16.20 16.81 6.09
N ALA A 205 15.84 16.60 4.82
CA ALA A 205 15.46 17.68 3.92
C ALA A 205 14.22 18.46 4.44
N GLY A 206 13.23 17.77 4.98
CA GLY A 206 12.03 18.40 5.55
C GLY A 206 12.33 19.26 6.78
N LEU A 207 13.30 18.87 7.61
CA LEU A 207 13.76 19.65 8.76
C LEU A 207 14.61 20.87 8.33
N LEU A 208 15.48 20.70 7.33
CA LEU A 208 16.32 21.78 6.81
C LEU A 208 15.53 22.86 6.05
N ILE A 209 14.49 22.46 5.29
CA ILE A 209 13.65 23.36 4.47
C ILE A 209 12.39 23.80 5.22
N PRO A 210 12.24 23.62 6.50
CA PRO A 210 11.04 23.58 7.36
C PRO A 210 9.74 23.18 6.62
N ASN A 211 9.74 21.95 6.09
CA ASN A 211 8.60 21.41 5.33
C ASN A 211 8.06 20.15 5.99
N MET A 212 6.99 20.31 6.77
CA MET A 212 6.35 19.22 7.51
C MET A 212 5.85 18.08 6.61
N TRP A 213 5.46 18.38 5.37
CA TRP A 213 5.00 17.35 4.43
C TRP A 213 6.12 16.40 4.01
N LEU A 214 7.34 16.91 3.82
CA LEU A 214 8.51 16.06 3.55
C LEU A 214 8.86 15.19 4.76
N VAL A 215 8.78 15.74 5.97
CA VAL A 215 9.00 14.97 7.21
C VAL A 215 7.97 13.85 7.33
N MET A 216 6.68 14.14 7.11
CA MET A 216 5.60 13.15 7.16
C MET A 216 5.77 12.08 6.08
N LEU A 217 6.13 12.46 4.85
CA LEU A 217 6.43 11.53 3.78
C LEU A 217 7.60 10.61 4.13
N GLY A 218 8.68 11.19 4.65
CA GLY A 218 9.84 10.42 5.10
C GLY A 218 9.51 9.46 6.24
N ALA A 219 8.72 9.89 7.23
CA ALA A 219 8.25 9.02 8.31
C ALA A 219 7.37 7.87 7.77
N PHE A 220 6.47 8.15 6.84
CA PHE A 220 5.65 7.14 6.19
C PHE A 220 6.50 6.10 5.43
N VAL A 221 7.48 6.56 4.65
CA VAL A 221 8.40 5.69 3.92
C VAL A 221 9.26 4.87 4.89
N MET A 222 9.72 5.47 6.00
CA MET A 222 10.48 4.78 7.03
C MET A 222 9.71 3.62 7.65
N ILE A 223 8.45 3.87 8.04
CA ILE A 223 7.57 2.84 8.60
C ILE A 223 7.36 1.72 7.57
N GLY A 224 7.06 2.07 6.32
CA GLY A 224 6.85 1.08 5.26
C GLY A 224 8.08 0.22 4.98
N ALA A 225 9.26 0.83 4.92
CA ALA A 225 10.52 0.11 4.71
C ALA A 225 10.86 -0.81 5.90
N HIS A 226 10.59 -0.35 7.12
CA HIS A 226 10.79 -1.15 8.34
C HIS A 226 9.85 -2.35 8.41
N LEU A 227 8.57 -2.17 8.11
CA LEU A 227 7.58 -3.26 8.08
C LEU A 227 7.93 -4.31 7.00
N GLU A 228 8.47 -3.87 5.86
CA GLU A 228 8.94 -4.80 4.83
C GLU A 228 10.14 -5.62 5.29
N ASP A 229 11.11 -5.01 5.96
CA ASP A 229 12.28 -5.71 6.50
C ASP A 229 11.87 -6.75 7.57
N GLN A 230 10.98 -6.39 8.48
CA GLN A 230 10.43 -7.34 9.46
C GLN A 230 9.67 -8.50 8.80
N GLY A 231 8.89 -8.23 7.75
CA GLY A 231 8.19 -9.27 7.00
C GLY A 231 9.16 -10.27 6.35
N LEU A 232 10.33 -9.81 5.89
CA LEU A 232 11.38 -10.66 5.34
C LEU A 232 12.04 -11.54 6.41
N LEU A 233 12.27 -11.02 7.61
CA LEU A 233 12.82 -11.79 8.73
C LEU A 233 11.88 -12.94 9.11
N LEU A 234 10.58 -12.66 9.25
CA LEU A 234 9.58 -13.67 9.54
C LEU A 234 9.48 -14.76 8.46
N GLN A 235 9.61 -14.39 7.17
CA GLN A 235 9.64 -15.37 6.08
C GLN A 235 10.89 -16.24 6.15
N THR A 236 12.05 -15.65 6.43
CA THR A 236 13.32 -16.40 6.52
C THR A 236 13.27 -17.40 7.68
N ASP A 237 12.70 -17.01 8.81
CA ASP A 237 12.54 -17.88 9.97
C ASP A 237 11.54 -19.00 9.69
N ALA A 238 10.41 -18.70 9.01
CA ALA A 238 9.43 -19.69 8.60
C ALA A 238 10.00 -20.71 7.61
N ASP A 239 10.84 -20.26 6.65
CA ASP A 239 11.49 -21.15 5.68
C ASP A 239 12.58 -22.05 6.34
N ALA A 240 13.14 -21.64 7.48
CA ALA A 240 14.10 -22.42 8.24
C ALA A 240 13.44 -23.54 9.07
N VAL A 241 12.17 -23.37 9.44
CA VAL A 241 11.40 -24.35 10.22
C VAL A 241 10.93 -25.49 9.30
N LYS A 242 11.39 -26.70 9.58
CA LYS A 242 10.94 -27.89 8.84
C LYS A 242 9.61 -28.37 9.39
N MET A 243 8.81 -28.99 8.51
CA MET A 243 7.53 -29.57 8.92
C MET A 243 7.66 -30.48 10.15
N ARG A 244 8.74 -31.27 10.23
CA ARG A 244 9.05 -32.13 11.36
C ARG A 244 9.24 -31.37 12.69
N ASP A 245 9.60 -30.09 12.65
CA ASP A 245 9.89 -29.27 13.84
C ASP A 245 8.60 -28.67 14.43
N VAL A 246 7.51 -28.66 13.64
CA VAL A 246 6.19 -28.13 14.04
C VAL A 246 5.08 -29.17 14.04
N MET A 247 5.32 -30.35 13.46
CA MET A 247 4.35 -31.44 13.49
C MET A 247 4.33 -32.10 14.87
N LEU A 248 3.17 -32.47 15.34
CA LEU A 248 3.01 -33.35 16.47
C LEU A 248 3.63 -34.71 16.13
N THR A 249 4.76 -35.05 16.74
CA THR A 249 5.43 -36.34 16.56
C THR A 249 4.86 -37.43 17.48
N GLU A 250 4.30 -37.01 18.61
CA GLU A 250 3.57 -37.88 19.53
C GLU A 250 2.10 -37.47 19.49
N PHE A 251 1.27 -38.28 18.87
CA PHE A 251 -0.17 -38.04 18.79
C PHE A 251 -0.91 -39.31 19.25
N SER A 252 -2.02 -39.08 19.94
CA SER A 252 -2.90 -40.16 20.38
C SER A 252 -3.83 -40.56 19.23
N MET A 253 -3.96 -41.85 19.02
CA MET A 253 -4.91 -42.43 18.05
C MET A 253 -6.09 -43.04 18.79
N LEU A 254 -7.25 -43.02 18.20
CA LEU A 254 -8.44 -43.71 18.68
C LEU A 254 -8.67 -44.92 17.78
N SER A 255 -9.11 -46.03 18.39
CA SER A 255 -9.59 -47.18 17.63
C SER A 255 -11.06 -46.98 17.26
N ALA A 256 -11.46 -47.46 16.08
CA ALA A 256 -12.87 -47.47 15.66
C ALA A 256 -13.76 -48.28 16.63
N SER A 257 -13.15 -49.13 17.48
CA SER A 257 -13.84 -49.91 18.50
C SER A 257 -13.85 -49.26 19.89
N ASP A 258 -13.16 -48.10 20.08
CA ASP A 258 -13.12 -47.40 21.34
C ASP A 258 -14.50 -46.81 21.69
N THR A 259 -14.85 -46.76 22.97
CA THR A 259 -16.07 -46.10 23.42
C THR A 259 -15.88 -44.59 23.47
N LEU A 260 -16.96 -43.81 23.50
CA LEU A 260 -16.92 -42.36 23.65
C LEU A 260 -16.20 -41.96 24.98
N GLU A 261 -16.36 -42.77 26.03
CA GLU A 261 -15.71 -42.54 27.32
C GLU A 261 -14.19 -42.70 27.23
N ASP A 262 -13.70 -43.72 26.52
CA ASP A 262 -12.28 -43.93 26.26
C ASP A 262 -11.70 -42.78 25.43
N ALA A 263 -12.43 -42.30 24.43
CA ALA A 263 -12.04 -41.17 23.62
C ALA A 263 -11.95 -39.88 24.45
N LEU A 264 -12.90 -39.62 25.33
CA LEU A 264 -12.89 -38.45 26.23
C LEU A 264 -11.73 -38.51 27.23
N GLN A 265 -11.46 -39.67 27.84
CA GLN A 265 -10.34 -39.82 28.76
C GLN A 265 -8.99 -39.55 28.08
N ARG A 266 -8.80 -40.01 26.85
CA ARG A 266 -7.57 -39.73 26.08
C ARG A 266 -7.46 -38.26 25.64
N SER A 267 -8.58 -37.58 25.35
CA SER A 267 -8.56 -36.18 24.92
C SER A 267 -8.25 -35.18 26.03
N VAL A 268 -8.63 -35.47 27.28
CA VAL A 268 -8.47 -34.57 28.43
C VAL A 268 -6.97 -34.30 28.76
N HIS A 269 -6.08 -35.21 28.44
CA HIS A 269 -4.66 -35.12 28.77
C HIS A 269 -3.74 -34.74 27.62
N THR A 270 -4.29 -34.38 26.45
CA THR A 270 -3.50 -34.04 25.27
C THR A 270 -3.87 -32.64 24.75
N LEU A 271 -2.87 -31.92 24.21
CA LEU A 271 -3.08 -30.64 23.48
C LEU A 271 -3.56 -30.86 22.04
N GLN A 272 -4.07 -32.05 21.75
CA GLN A 272 -4.46 -32.48 20.41
C GLN A 272 -5.96 -32.26 20.22
N ASP A 273 -6.33 -31.44 19.22
CA ASP A 273 -7.73 -31.12 18.92
C ASP A 273 -8.37 -32.11 17.93
N VAL A 274 -7.56 -32.88 17.18
CA VAL A 274 -8.00 -33.83 16.15
C VAL A 274 -7.31 -35.17 16.37
N PHE A 275 -8.09 -36.22 16.49
CA PHE A 275 -7.60 -37.57 16.70
C PHE A 275 -7.80 -38.43 15.46
N PRO A 276 -6.75 -39.04 14.88
CA PRO A 276 -6.91 -40.07 13.85
C PRO A 276 -7.62 -41.27 14.42
N VAL A 277 -8.59 -41.81 13.69
CA VAL A 277 -9.27 -43.07 14.02
C VAL A 277 -8.70 -44.17 13.12
N VAL A 278 -8.23 -45.25 13.71
CA VAL A 278 -7.65 -46.42 13.04
C VAL A 278 -8.39 -47.69 13.38
#